data_5236da5e8a371e8944da5fb5e77d5145
#
_entry.id   5236da5e8a371e8944da5fb5e77d5145
#
_cell.length_a   1.000
_cell.length_b   1.000
_cell.length_c   1.000
_cell.angle_alpha   90.00
_cell.angle_beta   90.00
_cell.angle_gamma   90.00
#
_symmetry.space_group_name_H-M   'P 1'
#
loop_
_entity.id
_entity.type
_entity.pdbx_description
1 polymer ?
#
loop_
_entity_poly.entity_id
_entity_poly.type
_entity_poly.pdbx_seq_one_letter_code
_entity_poly.pdbx_strand_id
1 'polypeptide(L)'
;MTYMHFLRAQMELLNDGDLAERERYAFLLRMVGQNLPGSVARDFVFEDRKGVRSRMHSVASPFTLLIFNDPECETCKEMMPKLLADPLLQREELAVLAIYPDSDTEMWKTHGTPIPERWIDACTPNGEVMHNGWYYLPAMPSLYLLDAQKRVLLKDATHDSLRQYLIGVLNRK
;
A
#
# COMPACT_ATOMS: atom_id res chain seq x y z
N MET A 1 2.03 -13.90 18.21
CA MET A 1 3.20 -14.19 17.34
C MET A 1 3.01 -13.49 16.02
N THR A 2 3.98 -12.70 15.56
CA THR A 2 3.90 -12.08 14.23
C THR A 2 4.22 -13.10 13.12
N TYR A 3 3.74 -12.84 11.91
CA TYR A 3 4.04 -13.69 10.76
C TYR A 3 5.56 -13.81 10.49
N MET A 4 6.31 -12.73 10.73
CA MET A 4 7.79 -12.77 10.65
C MET A 4 8.42 -13.73 11.67
N HIS A 5 7.92 -13.74 12.89
CA HIS A 5 8.40 -14.70 13.90
C HIS A 5 8.11 -16.15 13.50
N PHE A 6 6.92 -16.39 12.95
CA PHE A 6 6.57 -17.69 12.40
C PHE A 6 7.53 -18.13 11.28
N LEU A 7 7.78 -17.24 10.28
CA LEU A 7 8.69 -17.55 9.19
C LEU A 7 10.12 -17.86 9.67
N ARG A 8 10.63 -17.10 10.65
CA ARG A 8 11.96 -17.35 11.24
C ARG A 8 12.00 -18.70 11.93
N ALA A 9 11.00 -19.02 12.75
CA ALA A 9 10.91 -20.31 13.42
C ALA A 9 10.85 -21.47 12.42
N GLN A 10 10.13 -21.34 11.32
CA GLN A 10 10.10 -22.35 10.26
C GLN A 10 11.47 -22.53 9.59
N MET A 11 12.21 -21.43 9.34
CA MET A 11 13.56 -21.54 8.80
C MET A 11 14.53 -22.27 9.72
N GLU A 12 14.41 -22.07 11.03
CA GLU A 12 15.26 -22.74 12.04
C GLU A 12 15.00 -24.25 12.12
N LEU A 13 13.81 -24.70 11.76
CA LEU A 13 13.43 -26.11 11.74
C LEU A 13 13.88 -26.86 10.48
N LEU A 14 14.33 -26.16 9.44
CA LEU A 14 14.76 -26.77 8.19
C LEU A 14 16.17 -27.35 8.30
N ASN A 15 16.36 -28.54 7.73
CA ASN A 15 17.66 -29.18 7.59
C ASN A 15 18.49 -28.50 6.45
N ASP A 16 19.79 -28.72 6.47
CA ASP A 16 20.71 -28.13 5.45
C ASP A 16 20.42 -28.58 4.01
N GLY A 17 19.68 -29.70 3.84
CA GLY A 17 19.25 -30.19 2.53
C GLY A 17 18.01 -29.49 1.94
N ASP A 18 17.28 -28.70 2.75
CA ASP A 18 16.02 -28.05 2.32
C ASP A 18 16.27 -26.65 1.74
N LEU A 19 17.19 -26.55 0.77
CA LEU A 19 17.62 -25.26 0.22
C LEU A 19 16.47 -24.45 -0.41
N ALA A 20 15.60 -25.11 -1.17
CA ALA A 20 14.47 -24.44 -1.84
C ALA A 20 13.49 -23.85 -0.81
N GLU A 21 13.17 -24.57 0.27
CA GLU A 21 12.31 -24.07 1.35
C GLU A 21 12.98 -22.93 2.12
N ARG A 22 14.29 -23.03 2.38
CA ARG A 22 15.06 -21.95 3.02
C ARG A 22 15.04 -20.67 2.18
N GLU A 23 15.27 -20.77 0.88
CA GLU A 23 15.21 -19.63 -0.04
C GLU A 23 13.81 -19.00 -0.07
N ARG A 24 12.78 -19.82 -0.07
CA ARG A 24 11.38 -19.37 -0.01
C ARG A 24 11.10 -18.59 1.26
N TYR A 25 11.46 -19.12 2.44
CA TYR A 25 11.24 -18.40 3.71
C TYR A 25 12.09 -17.13 3.81
N ALA A 26 13.35 -17.16 3.33
CA ALA A 26 14.19 -15.98 3.28
C ALA A 26 13.60 -14.89 2.38
N PHE A 27 13.06 -15.26 1.22
CA PHE A 27 12.33 -14.35 0.34
C PHE A 27 11.12 -13.74 1.04
N LEU A 28 10.26 -14.56 1.66
CA LEU A 28 9.07 -14.08 2.37
C LEU A 28 9.43 -13.16 3.52
N LEU A 29 10.46 -13.47 4.31
CA LEU A 29 10.95 -12.62 5.39
C LEU A 29 11.40 -11.25 4.88
N ARG A 30 12.12 -11.24 3.77
CA ARG A 30 12.57 -9.98 3.13
C ARG A 30 11.38 -9.16 2.65
N MET A 31 10.40 -9.79 2.01
CA MET A 31 9.21 -9.12 1.49
C MET A 31 8.32 -8.58 2.62
N VAL A 32 8.02 -9.40 3.60
CA VAL A 32 7.19 -9.02 4.76
C VAL A 32 7.88 -7.97 5.63
N GLY A 33 9.22 -7.99 5.68
CA GLY A 33 10.03 -7.04 6.45
C GLY A 33 10.13 -5.64 5.85
N GLN A 34 9.54 -5.40 4.68
CA GLN A 34 9.55 -4.07 4.06
C GLN A 34 8.45 -3.18 4.60
N ASN A 35 8.71 -1.88 4.62
CA ASN A 35 7.74 -0.85 5.00
C ASN A 35 7.02 -1.17 6.32
N LEU A 36 7.77 -1.62 7.31
CA LEU A 36 7.22 -1.92 8.64
C LEU A 36 6.78 -0.63 9.35
N PRO A 37 5.77 -0.70 10.23
CA PRO A 37 5.41 0.43 11.09
C PRO A 37 6.62 1.01 11.80
N GLY A 38 6.76 2.35 11.79
CA GLY A 38 7.91 3.08 12.34
C GLY A 38 9.05 3.32 11.35
N SER A 39 9.15 2.57 10.25
CA SER A 39 10.12 2.83 9.18
C SER A 39 9.61 3.85 8.18
N VAL A 40 10.52 4.52 7.48
CA VAL A 40 10.16 5.39 6.35
C VAL A 40 9.72 4.50 5.18
N ALA A 41 8.52 4.75 4.65
CA ALA A 41 8.00 4.01 3.51
C ALA A 41 8.89 4.21 2.28
N ARG A 42 9.07 3.14 1.50
CA ARG A 42 9.82 3.20 0.25
C ARG A 42 9.22 4.22 -0.69
N ASP A 43 10.03 5.17 -1.15
CA ASP A 43 9.62 6.13 -2.17
C ASP A 43 9.47 5.47 -3.55
N PHE A 44 8.57 5.99 -4.35
CA PHE A 44 8.37 5.58 -5.73
C PHE A 44 7.83 6.73 -6.58
N VAL A 45 8.01 6.62 -7.89
CA VAL A 45 7.41 7.52 -8.86
C VAL A 45 6.02 7.00 -9.20
N PHE A 46 5.05 7.91 -9.28
CA PHE A 46 3.73 7.63 -9.83
C PHE A 46 3.41 8.58 -10.99
N GLU A 47 2.51 8.15 -11.87
CA GLU A 47 2.00 8.92 -12.98
C GLU A 47 0.49 9.04 -12.85
N ASP A 48 -0.03 10.26 -12.85
CA ASP A 48 -1.47 10.51 -12.77
C ASP A 48 -2.19 10.31 -14.11
N ARG A 49 -3.52 10.49 -14.13
CA ARG A 49 -4.34 10.36 -15.33
C ARG A 49 -4.00 11.37 -16.42
N LYS A 50 -3.29 12.44 -16.09
CA LYS A 50 -2.83 13.47 -17.03
C LYS A 50 -1.42 13.19 -17.57
N GLY A 51 -0.79 12.11 -17.13
CA GLY A 51 0.59 11.76 -17.47
C GLY A 51 1.65 12.55 -16.70
N VAL A 52 1.26 13.23 -15.63
CA VAL A 52 2.20 13.95 -14.76
C VAL A 52 2.85 13.00 -13.80
N ARG A 53 4.17 12.99 -13.76
CA ARG A 53 4.96 12.17 -12.85
C ARG A 53 5.36 12.95 -11.61
N SER A 54 5.23 12.29 -10.47
CA SER A 54 5.60 12.83 -9.16
C SER A 54 6.17 11.70 -8.27
N ARG A 55 6.82 12.08 -7.18
CA ARG A 55 7.27 11.12 -6.17
C ARG A 55 6.29 11.06 -4.99
N MET A 56 6.09 9.88 -4.44
CA MET A 56 5.23 9.70 -3.28
C MET A 56 5.71 10.53 -2.09
N HIS A 57 7.03 10.59 -1.86
CA HIS A 57 7.60 11.40 -0.78
C HIS A 57 7.39 12.91 -0.95
N SER A 58 7.14 13.40 -2.16
CA SER A 58 6.89 14.82 -2.42
C SER A 58 5.46 15.27 -2.12
N VAL A 59 4.56 14.33 -1.84
CA VAL A 59 3.16 14.66 -1.47
C VAL A 59 3.13 15.23 -0.07
N ALA A 60 2.96 16.54 0.04
CA ALA A 60 2.92 17.25 1.32
C ALA A 60 1.54 17.12 1.96
N SER A 61 1.46 16.47 3.12
CA SER A 61 0.23 16.31 3.91
C SER A 61 0.57 15.86 5.33
N PRO A 62 -0.24 16.21 6.35
CA PRO A 62 -0.12 15.63 7.68
C PRO A 62 -0.17 14.10 7.69
N PHE A 63 -1.03 13.51 6.86
CA PHE A 63 -1.13 12.08 6.66
C PHE A 63 -1.24 11.75 5.17
N THR A 64 -0.65 10.63 4.76
CA THR A 64 -0.78 10.11 3.41
C THR A 64 -1.32 8.68 3.48
N LEU A 65 -2.43 8.43 2.80
CA LEU A 65 -3.00 7.09 2.64
C LEU A 65 -2.64 6.56 1.27
N LEU A 66 -1.91 5.47 1.22
CA LEU A 66 -1.68 4.70 0.00
C LEU A 66 -2.73 3.59 -0.09
N ILE A 67 -3.44 3.54 -1.19
CA ILE A 67 -4.38 2.48 -1.53
C ILE A 67 -3.86 1.80 -2.79
N PHE A 68 -3.15 0.69 -2.62
CA PHE A 68 -2.78 -0.14 -3.75
C PHE A 68 -3.98 -0.95 -4.18
N ASN A 69 -4.43 -0.77 -5.41
CA ASN A 69 -5.64 -1.41 -5.92
C ASN A 69 -5.46 -1.82 -7.39
N ASP A 70 -6.30 -2.76 -7.80
CA ASP A 70 -6.35 -3.27 -9.16
C ASP A 70 -7.83 -3.26 -9.61
N PRO A 71 -8.15 -2.60 -10.74
CA PRO A 71 -9.51 -2.56 -11.26
C PRO A 71 -10.12 -3.93 -11.58
N GLU A 72 -9.31 -4.93 -11.85
CA GLU A 72 -9.75 -6.31 -12.14
C GLU A 72 -9.90 -7.18 -10.89
N CYS A 73 -9.43 -6.73 -9.74
CA CYS A 73 -9.51 -7.46 -8.48
C CYS A 73 -10.91 -7.37 -7.87
N GLU A 74 -11.56 -8.51 -7.62
CA GLU A 74 -12.93 -8.55 -7.06
C GLU A 74 -13.01 -7.91 -5.67
N THR A 75 -12.04 -8.18 -4.80
CA THR A 75 -11.99 -7.57 -3.46
C THR A 75 -11.85 -6.05 -3.55
N CYS A 76 -11.07 -5.53 -4.51
CA CYS A 76 -10.98 -4.10 -4.77
C CYS A 76 -12.31 -3.51 -5.23
N LYS A 77 -13.03 -4.19 -6.11
CA LYS A 77 -14.36 -3.76 -6.57
C LYS A 77 -15.37 -3.66 -5.42
N GLU A 78 -15.26 -4.51 -4.41
CA GLU A 78 -16.12 -4.48 -3.22
C GLU A 78 -15.69 -3.40 -2.20
N MET A 79 -14.38 -3.22 -2.02
CA MET A 79 -13.83 -2.33 -0.99
C MET A 79 -13.75 -0.87 -1.42
N MET A 80 -13.39 -0.59 -2.67
CA MET A 80 -13.21 0.78 -3.16
C MET A 80 -14.47 1.66 -2.97
N PRO A 81 -15.69 1.20 -3.26
CA PRO A 81 -16.88 2.01 -2.99
C PRO A 81 -17.06 2.40 -1.51
N LYS A 82 -16.68 1.50 -0.59
CA LYS A 82 -16.75 1.77 0.86
C LYS A 82 -15.72 2.81 1.29
N LEU A 83 -14.50 2.73 0.76
CA LEU A 83 -13.44 3.71 1.01
C LEU A 83 -13.83 5.09 0.43
N LEU A 84 -14.36 5.12 -0.79
CA LEU A 84 -14.79 6.35 -1.45
C LEU A 84 -15.95 7.04 -0.73
N ALA A 85 -16.83 6.29 -0.10
CA ALA A 85 -17.98 6.79 0.65
C ALA A 85 -17.63 7.24 2.08
N ASP A 86 -16.41 6.98 2.55
CA ASP A 86 -16.02 7.29 3.93
C ASP A 86 -15.65 8.77 4.10
N PRO A 87 -16.41 9.56 4.91
CA PRO A 87 -16.12 10.96 5.13
C PRO A 87 -14.74 11.22 5.77
N LEU A 88 -14.21 10.27 6.55
CA LEU A 88 -12.86 10.40 7.15
C LEU A 88 -11.78 10.48 6.08
N LEU A 89 -11.95 9.75 4.96
CA LEU A 89 -10.99 9.74 3.87
C LEU A 89 -11.10 10.98 2.96
N GLN A 90 -12.10 11.83 3.20
CA GLN A 90 -12.28 13.11 2.51
C GLN A 90 -11.72 14.31 3.29
N ARG A 91 -11.10 14.07 4.44
CA ARG A 91 -10.53 15.13 5.29
C ARG A 91 -9.30 15.78 4.66
N GLU A 92 -9.13 17.08 4.85
CA GLU A 92 -8.01 17.86 4.27
C GLU A 92 -6.64 17.46 4.83
N GLU A 93 -6.62 16.92 6.06
CA GLU A 93 -5.38 16.44 6.69
C GLU A 93 -4.83 15.16 6.06
N LEU A 94 -5.60 14.53 5.17
CA LEU A 94 -5.27 13.26 4.53
C LEU A 94 -5.12 13.44 3.02
N ALA A 95 -3.91 13.23 2.49
CA ALA A 95 -3.71 13.00 1.06
C ALA A 95 -3.95 11.52 0.76
N VAL A 96 -4.80 11.22 -0.21
CA VAL A 96 -5.10 9.84 -0.61
C VAL A 96 -4.56 9.58 -2.01
N LEU A 97 -3.73 8.56 -2.13
CA LEU A 97 -3.18 8.07 -3.39
C LEU A 97 -3.78 6.69 -3.69
N ALA A 98 -4.66 6.63 -4.69
CA ALA A 98 -5.14 5.37 -5.24
C ALA A 98 -4.18 4.94 -6.35
N ILE A 99 -3.38 3.92 -6.09
CA ILE A 99 -2.24 3.52 -6.93
C ILE A 99 -2.49 2.15 -7.55
N TYR A 100 -2.43 2.09 -8.86
CA TYR A 100 -2.31 0.83 -9.60
C TYR A 100 -0.82 0.44 -9.67
N PRO A 101 -0.41 -0.68 -9.04
CA PRO A 101 1.02 -0.96 -8.87
C PRO A 101 1.65 -1.82 -9.96
N ASP A 102 0.84 -2.40 -10.87
CA ASP A 102 1.30 -3.38 -11.87
C ASP A 102 1.56 -2.74 -13.24
N SER A 103 2.01 -3.54 -14.19
CA SER A 103 2.54 -3.10 -15.48
C SER A 103 1.49 -2.81 -16.56
N ASP A 104 0.25 -3.33 -16.43
CA ASP A 104 -0.81 -3.09 -17.42
C ASP A 104 -1.47 -1.72 -17.24
N THR A 105 -0.72 -0.68 -17.54
CA THR A 105 -1.19 0.70 -17.41
C THR A 105 -2.30 1.06 -18.38
N GLU A 106 -2.40 0.38 -19.52
CA GLU A 106 -3.51 0.57 -20.47
C GLU A 106 -4.82 0.04 -19.90
N MET A 107 -4.80 -1.11 -19.24
CA MET A 107 -5.96 -1.62 -18.52
C MET A 107 -6.39 -0.64 -17.42
N TRP A 108 -5.45 -0.12 -16.62
CA TRP A 108 -5.75 0.88 -15.61
C TRP A 108 -6.38 2.15 -16.22
N LYS A 109 -5.86 2.65 -17.34
CA LYS A 109 -6.40 3.84 -18.03
C LYS A 109 -7.85 3.63 -18.48
N THR A 110 -8.19 2.43 -18.93
CA THR A 110 -9.49 2.14 -19.57
C THR A 110 -10.55 1.61 -18.61
N HIS A 111 -10.18 0.99 -17.50
CA HIS A 111 -11.08 0.26 -16.60
C HIS A 111 -11.07 0.77 -15.15
N GLY A 112 -10.51 1.96 -14.91
CA GLY A 112 -10.40 2.49 -13.55
C GLY A 112 -11.75 2.80 -12.89
N THR A 113 -11.85 2.55 -11.59
CA THR A 113 -12.93 3.08 -10.76
C THR A 113 -12.83 4.60 -10.74
N PRO A 114 -13.95 5.35 -10.89
CA PRO A 114 -13.92 6.80 -10.76
C PRO A 114 -13.39 7.21 -9.39
N ILE A 115 -12.31 7.97 -9.38
CA ILE A 115 -11.66 8.48 -8.16
C ILE A 115 -12.00 9.96 -8.00
N PRO A 116 -12.34 10.46 -6.80
CA PRO A 116 -12.62 11.87 -6.56
C PRO A 116 -11.42 12.75 -6.96
N GLU A 117 -11.68 13.93 -7.48
CA GLU A 117 -10.64 14.86 -7.95
C GLU A 117 -9.62 15.23 -6.86
N ARG A 118 -10.04 15.25 -5.60
CA ARG A 118 -9.15 15.54 -4.48
C ARG A 118 -8.18 14.38 -4.12
N TRP A 119 -8.45 13.16 -4.58
CA TRP A 119 -7.53 12.04 -4.46
C TRP A 119 -6.59 12.00 -5.67
N ILE A 120 -5.42 11.45 -5.47
CA ILE A 120 -4.49 11.20 -6.58
C ILE A 120 -4.77 9.81 -7.11
N ASP A 121 -5.24 9.75 -8.36
CA ASP A 121 -5.47 8.52 -9.10
C ASP A 121 -4.30 8.28 -10.04
N ALA A 122 -3.50 7.29 -9.77
CA ALA A 122 -2.22 7.11 -10.43
C ALA A 122 -1.84 5.63 -10.64
N CYS A 123 -0.86 5.42 -11.50
CA CYS A 123 -0.17 4.14 -11.66
C CYS A 123 1.32 4.31 -11.38
N THR A 124 2.02 3.21 -11.16
CA THR A 124 3.49 3.21 -11.13
C THR A 124 4.02 2.90 -12.53
N PRO A 125 4.90 3.76 -13.11
CA PRO A 125 5.43 3.53 -14.44
C PRO A 125 6.09 2.16 -14.55
N ASN A 126 5.75 1.40 -15.59
CA ASN A 126 6.25 0.04 -15.83
C ASN A 126 5.97 -0.98 -14.70
N GLY A 127 5.04 -0.68 -13.80
CA GLY A 127 4.74 -1.54 -12.64
C GLY A 127 5.90 -1.67 -11.66
N GLU A 128 6.72 -0.65 -11.51
CA GLU A 128 7.98 -0.71 -10.73
C GLU A 128 7.79 -1.16 -9.28
N VAL A 129 6.70 -0.76 -8.64
CA VAL A 129 6.42 -1.13 -7.24
C VAL A 129 6.29 -2.64 -7.09
N MET A 130 5.53 -3.30 -7.95
CA MET A 130 5.39 -4.75 -7.93
C MET A 130 6.60 -5.47 -8.52
N HIS A 131 7.07 -5.00 -9.67
CA HIS A 131 8.18 -5.63 -10.39
C HIS A 131 9.48 -5.67 -9.56
N ASN A 132 9.77 -4.58 -8.86
CA ASN A 132 10.96 -4.48 -8.00
C ASN A 132 10.72 -5.02 -6.57
N GLY A 133 9.50 -5.45 -6.26
CA GLY A 133 9.16 -5.93 -4.92
C GLY A 133 9.33 -4.87 -3.83
N TRP A 134 9.10 -3.60 -4.13
CA TRP A 134 9.24 -2.50 -3.16
C TRP A 134 8.14 -2.48 -2.11
N TYR A 135 6.97 -2.99 -2.47
CA TYR A 135 5.85 -3.25 -1.57
C TYR A 135 5.39 -4.68 -1.76
N TYR A 136 5.22 -5.39 -0.67
CA TYR A 136 4.65 -6.74 -0.72
C TYR A 136 3.13 -6.65 -0.71
N LEU A 137 2.51 -7.00 -1.83
CA LEU A 137 1.07 -6.85 -2.10
C LEU A 137 0.44 -8.22 -2.42
N PRO A 138 0.41 -9.16 -1.45
CA PRO A 138 -0.16 -10.50 -1.68
C PRO A 138 -1.67 -10.48 -1.86
N ALA A 139 -2.32 -9.42 -1.39
CA ALA A 139 -3.74 -9.16 -1.54
C ALA A 139 -3.97 -7.67 -1.76
N MET A 140 -4.99 -7.33 -2.54
CA MET A 140 -5.42 -5.95 -2.77
C MET A 140 -6.92 -5.81 -2.48
N PRO A 141 -7.40 -4.62 -2.09
CA PRO A 141 -6.61 -3.41 -1.88
C PRO A 141 -5.72 -3.52 -0.64
N SER A 142 -4.53 -2.95 -0.70
CA SER A 142 -3.60 -2.86 0.43
C SER A 142 -3.49 -1.42 0.89
N LEU A 143 -3.71 -1.17 2.18
CA LEU A 143 -3.78 0.15 2.77
C LEU A 143 -2.55 0.42 3.64
N TYR A 144 -1.85 1.51 3.36
CA TYR A 144 -0.74 2.02 4.16
C TYR A 144 -1.05 3.44 4.60
N LEU A 145 -1.01 3.72 5.89
CA LEU A 145 -1.11 5.08 6.42
C LEU A 145 0.28 5.56 6.82
N LEU A 146 0.65 6.75 6.33
CA LEU A 146 1.94 7.38 6.58
C LEU A 146 1.74 8.72 7.31
N ASP A 147 2.72 9.10 8.14
CA ASP A 147 2.79 10.43 8.72
C ASP A 147 3.37 11.48 7.75
N ALA A 148 3.55 12.72 8.23
CA ALA A 148 4.10 13.82 7.44
C ALA A 148 5.54 13.56 6.95
N GLN A 149 6.32 12.74 7.66
CA GLN A 149 7.68 12.33 7.30
C GLN A 149 7.71 11.03 6.52
N LYS A 150 6.54 10.54 6.07
CA LYS A 150 6.38 9.27 5.35
C LYS A 150 6.77 8.03 6.16
N ARG A 151 6.74 8.11 7.48
CA ARG A 151 6.85 6.93 8.34
C ARG A 151 5.55 6.15 8.30
N VAL A 152 5.67 4.85 8.21
CA VAL A 152 4.52 3.95 8.21
C VAL A 152 3.89 3.94 9.61
N LEU A 153 2.65 4.35 9.69
CA LEU A 153 1.80 4.28 10.88
C LEU A 153 0.98 2.99 10.89
N LEU A 154 0.41 2.63 9.75
CA LEU A 154 -0.32 1.39 9.54
C LEU A 154 0.15 0.73 8.24
N LYS A 155 0.34 -0.58 8.29
CA LYS A 155 0.66 -1.45 7.16
C LYS A 155 -0.42 -2.51 6.99
N ASP A 156 -0.85 -2.74 5.75
CA ASP A 156 -1.91 -3.72 5.44
C ASP A 156 -3.15 -3.53 6.33
N ALA A 157 -3.54 -2.28 6.51
CA ALA A 157 -4.65 -1.94 7.40
C ALA A 157 -5.99 -2.43 6.81
N THR A 158 -6.89 -2.86 7.69
CA THR A 158 -8.30 -3.00 7.35
C THR A 158 -8.97 -1.61 7.33
N HIS A 159 -10.11 -1.49 6.66
CA HIS A 159 -10.88 -0.25 6.69
C HIS A 159 -11.23 0.16 8.13
N ASP A 160 -11.63 -0.80 8.96
CA ASP A 160 -11.98 -0.54 10.37
C ASP A 160 -10.77 -0.07 11.18
N SER A 161 -9.62 -0.70 11.06
CA SER A 161 -8.41 -0.30 11.79
C SER A 161 -7.91 1.08 11.35
N LEU A 162 -7.99 1.39 10.06
CA LEU A 162 -7.70 2.70 9.50
C LEU A 162 -8.63 3.78 10.11
N ARG A 163 -9.95 3.51 10.14
CA ARG A 163 -10.93 4.42 10.73
C ARG A 163 -10.66 4.68 12.20
N GLN A 164 -10.43 3.63 12.98
CA GLN A 164 -10.13 3.76 14.41
C GLN A 164 -8.90 4.64 14.66
N TYR A 165 -7.84 4.42 13.87
CA TYR A 165 -6.63 5.23 13.97
C TYR A 165 -6.90 6.71 13.63
N LEU A 166 -7.54 6.97 12.49
CA LEU A 166 -7.85 8.33 12.03
C LEU A 166 -8.78 9.08 13.00
N ILE A 167 -9.79 8.41 13.55
CA ILE A 167 -10.65 9.01 14.60
C ILE A 167 -9.80 9.43 15.81
N GLY A 168 -8.85 8.60 16.23
CA GLY A 168 -7.97 8.88 17.35
C GLY A 168 -7.04 10.08 17.13
N VAL A 169 -6.54 10.28 15.92
CA VAL A 169 -5.56 11.34 15.62
C VAL A 169 -6.19 12.63 15.07
N LEU A 170 -7.29 12.54 14.32
CA LEU A 170 -7.95 13.71 13.70
C LEU A 170 -8.88 14.44 14.67
N ASN A 171 -9.35 13.80 15.73
CA ASN A 171 -10.21 14.39 16.76
C ASN A 171 -9.43 14.95 17.95
N ARG A 172 -8.11 14.85 17.97
CA ARG A 172 -7.26 15.50 18.97
C ARG A 172 -7.05 16.97 18.55
N LYS A 173 -7.90 17.85 19.08
CA LYS A 173 -7.69 19.30 19.06
C LYS A 173 -7.32 19.78 20.46
#